data_dce727a710b3b00fdd741bebd2ba0a65
#
_entry.id   dce727a710b3b00fdd741bebd2ba0a65
#
_cell.length_a   1.000
_cell.length_b   1.000
_cell.length_c   1.000
_cell.angle_alpha   90.00
_cell.angle_beta   90.00
_cell.angle_gamma   90.00
#
_symmetry.space_group_name_H-M   'P 1'
#
loop_
_entity.id
_entity.type
_entity.pdbx_description
1 polymer ?
#
loop_
_entity_poly.entity_id
_entity_poly.type
_entity_poly.pdbx_seq_one_letter_code
_entity_poly.pdbx_strand_id
1 'polypeptide(L)'
;MICLSHQNWCGFFSLVTNRNSFRRTIIIQQCRDNCVAFFVAMKQRKEKEMNNTFMKEKPILPLLASMAMPMVLSMLVNSLYNIVDSFFVAKISEQAMTALSLVFPVQNFINAVAIGFGVGINAQISFQLGAKNIKNANIAATHGMLFNIIHGIIFTVICIPFMPVFLSMFTKEQEVISLGVQYSTIAFAFSTVIMISLSFEKIFQAVGRMKLTMISLMIGCISNIILDPLLIFGVGIFPQMGIKGAALATGLGQVFTVIVYLIAYKKCSIPVEISRKYLELNRNLDRKLYMVGIPAILNIALPSVLISFLNQILAAFSGSYVVVLGIYYKLQTFLYLPASGIVQGMRPLIGYNYGAGEIKRVKKLFGISVLLNGMIMLAGTIICFTVSETLMGMFTENPETVR
;
A
#
# COMPACT_ATOMS: atom_id res chain seq x y z
N MET A 1 -14.83 10.57 -26.97
CA MET A 1 -14.75 12.03 -26.71
C MET A 1 -13.39 12.66 -27.09
N ILE A 2 -12.27 11.95 -27.06
CA ILE A 2 -10.93 12.48 -27.46
C ILE A 2 -10.77 12.56 -29.00
N CYS A 3 -11.54 11.78 -29.75
CA CYS A 3 -11.50 11.80 -31.23
C CYS A 3 -12.14 13.06 -31.83
N LEU A 4 -13.12 13.66 -31.15
CA LEU A 4 -13.81 14.90 -31.62
C LEU A 4 -12.95 16.16 -31.41
N SER A 5 -12.04 16.18 -30.45
CA SER A 5 -11.12 17.31 -30.22
C SER A 5 -9.99 17.38 -31.26
N HIS A 6 -9.59 16.24 -31.84
CA HIS A 6 -8.54 16.20 -32.86
C HIS A 6 -9.03 16.63 -34.26
N GLN A 7 -10.28 16.41 -34.58
CA GLN A 7 -10.87 16.96 -35.82
C GLN A 7 -10.86 18.48 -35.82
N ASN A 8 -11.09 19.12 -34.67
CA ASN A 8 -11.05 20.58 -34.53
C ASN A 8 -9.66 21.17 -34.68
N TRP A 9 -8.59 20.46 -34.27
CA TRP A 9 -7.19 20.90 -34.44
C TRP A 9 -6.72 20.80 -35.91
N CYS A 10 -7.10 19.75 -36.62
CA CYS A 10 -6.83 19.64 -38.06
C CYS A 10 -7.62 20.70 -38.86
N GLY A 11 -8.85 21.06 -38.46
CA GLY A 11 -9.63 22.13 -39.01
C GLY A 11 -9.02 23.53 -38.77
N PHE A 12 -8.47 23.78 -37.57
CA PHE A 12 -7.83 25.05 -37.23
C PHE A 12 -6.56 25.31 -38.06
N PHE A 13 -5.73 24.28 -38.29
CA PHE A 13 -4.55 24.38 -39.16
C PHE A 13 -4.88 24.58 -40.63
N SER A 14 -6.06 24.12 -41.10
CA SER A 14 -6.51 24.33 -42.48
C SER A 14 -6.98 25.74 -42.77
N LEU A 15 -7.35 26.49 -41.73
CA LEU A 15 -7.82 27.90 -41.88
C LEU A 15 -6.66 28.92 -41.95
N VAL A 16 -5.45 28.54 -41.51
CA VAL A 16 -4.29 29.44 -41.41
C VAL A 16 -3.42 29.41 -42.69
N THR A 17 -3.54 28.40 -43.54
CA THR A 17 -2.70 28.28 -44.75
C THR A 17 -3.52 28.44 -46.05
N ASN A 18 -3.63 29.67 -46.53
CA ASN A 18 -4.23 29.98 -47.83
C ASN A 18 -3.13 29.89 -48.93
N ARG A 19 -3.30 28.98 -49.88
CA ARG A 19 -2.72 28.76 -51.23
C ARG A 19 -2.03 27.39 -51.40
N ASN A 20 -2.59 26.66 -52.36
CA ASN A 20 -2.19 25.41 -53.04
C ASN A 20 -2.88 24.14 -52.54
N SER A 21 -3.89 23.70 -53.27
CA SER A 21 -4.70 22.50 -52.99
C SER A 21 -3.87 21.20 -52.93
N PHE A 22 -2.78 21.11 -53.71
CA PHE A 22 -1.90 19.94 -53.75
C PHE A 22 -1.08 19.78 -52.45
N ARG A 23 -0.57 20.87 -51.88
CA ARG A 23 0.13 20.82 -50.59
C ARG A 23 -0.81 20.50 -49.41
N ARG A 24 -2.06 20.93 -49.47
CA ARG A 24 -3.09 20.57 -48.45
C ARG A 24 -3.33 19.07 -48.40
N THR A 25 -3.46 18.42 -49.57
CA THR A 25 -3.73 16.97 -49.60
C THR A 25 -2.55 16.18 -49.00
N ILE A 26 -1.33 16.57 -49.31
CA ILE A 26 -0.12 15.91 -48.78
C ILE A 26 -0.02 16.11 -47.24
N ILE A 27 -0.25 17.32 -46.73
CA ILE A 27 -0.17 17.60 -45.29
C ILE A 27 -1.25 16.85 -44.50
N ILE A 28 -2.47 16.83 -45.02
CA ILE A 28 -3.59 16.09 -44.40
C ILE A 28 -3.34 14.59 -44.45
N GLN A 29 -2.79 14.07 -45.54
CA GLN A 29 -2.40 12.67 -45.67
C GLN A 29 -1.30 12.33 -44.67
N GLN A 30 -0.28 13.15 -44.56
CA GLN A 30 0.87 12.96 -43.65
C GLN A 30 0.45 13.07 -42.17
N CYS A 31 -0.47 14.00 -41.82
CA CYS A 31 -1.06 14.08 -40.49
C CYS A 31 -1.91 12.84 -40.18
N ARG A 32 -2.68 12.34 -41.16
CA ARG A 32 -3.48 11.13 -40.99
C ARG A 32 -2.60 9.91 -40.81
N ASP A 33 -1.55 9.77 -41.60
CA ASP A 33 -0.63 8.64 -41.54
C ASP A 33 0.20 8.65 -40.24
N ASN A 34 0.63 9.83 -39.78
CA ASN A 34 1.27 10.01 -38.47
C ASN A 34 0.33 9.72 -37.29
N CYS A 35 -0.95 10.14 -37.38
CA CYS A 35 -1.96 9.79 -36.39
C CYS A 35 -2.23 8.28 -36.37
N VAL A 36 -2.35 7.64 -37.53
CA VAL A 36 -2.54 6.19 -37.63
C VAL A 36 -1.32 5.46 -37.09
N ALA A 37 -0.12 5.86 -37.46
CA ALA A 37 1.13 5.29 -36.93
C ALA A 37 1.25 5.46 -35.42
N PHE A 38 0.87 6.61 -34.87
CA PHE A 38 0.81 6.86 -33.42
C PHE A 38 -0.22 5.96 -32.73
N PHE A 39 -1.43 5.82 -33.29
CA PHE A 39 -2.46 4.93 -32.76
C PHE A 39 -2.05 3.45 -32.86
N VAL A 40 -1.40 3.03 -33.94
CA VAL A 40 -0.88 1.67 -34.11
C VAL A 40 0.27 1.43 -33.13
N ALA A 41 1.19 2.37 -32.96
CA ALA A 41 2.26 2.29 -31.96
C ALA A 41 1.70 2.28 -30.51
N MET A 42 0.68 3.09 -30.23
CA MET A 42 -0.03 3.05 -28.94
C MET A 42 -0.75 1.72 -28.73
N LYS A 43 -1.40 1.17 -29.77
CA LYS A 43 -2.06 -0.14 -29.70
C LYS A 43 -1.03 -1.26 -29.49
N GLN A 44 0.08 -1.26 -30.24
CA GLN A 44 1.16 -2.23 -30.05
C GLN A 44 1.85 -2.09 -28.70
N ARG A 45 2.05 -0.85 -28.22
CA ARG A 45 2.53 -0.59 -26.86
C ARG A 45 1.57 -1.12 -25.81
N LYS A 46 0.25 -0.95 -26.04
CA LYS A 46 -0.83 -1.44 -25.18
C LYS A 46 -0.89 -2.98 -25.15
N GLU A 47 -0.71 -3.63 -26.30
CA GLU A 47 -0.64 -5.10 -26.40
C GLU A 47 0.66 -5.65 -25.77
N LYS A 48 1.80 -4.97 -25.97
CA LYS A 48 3.08 -5.32 -25.34
C LYS A 48 3.07 -5.08 -23.82
N GLU A 49 2.33 -4.08 -23.35
CA GLU A 49 2.12 -3.80 -21.92
C GLU A 49 1.13 -4.77 -21.27
N MET A 50 0.18 -5.34 -22.01
CA MET A 50 -0.72 -6.39 -21.52
C MET A 50 -0.03 -7.76 -21.39
N ASN A 51 1.10 -7.94 -22.05
CA ASN A 51 1.81 -9.23 -22.01
C ASN A 51 2.79 -9.25 -20.84
N ASN A 52 2.38 -9.86 -19.71
CA ASN A 52 3.21 -10.01 -18.50
C ASN A 52 4.39 -10.97 -18.68
N THR A 53 4.75 -11.33 -19.92
CA THR A 53 5.89 -12.22 -20.23
C THR A 53 7.21 -11.68 -19.70
N PHE A 54 7.33 -10.35 -19.50
CA PHE A 54 8.53 -9.75 -18.91
C PHE A 54 8.90 -10.35 -17.54
N MET A 55 7.91 -10.85 -16.77
CA MET A 55 8.15 -11.50 -15.47
C MET A 55 8.86 -12.86 -15.64
N LYS A 56 8.71 -13.49 -16.81
CA LYS A 56 9.34 -14.77 -17.16
C LYS A 56 10.65 -14.56 -17.93
N GLU A 57 10.74 -13.55 -18.77
CA GLU A 57 11.83 -13.40 -19.77
C GLU A 57 13.02 -12.61 -19.25
N LYS A 58 12.78 -11.54 -18.46
CA LYS A 58 13.86 -10.64 -18.01
C LYS A 58 14.83 -11.32 -17.04
N PRO A 59 16.11 -10.91 -17.02
CA PRO A 59 17.07 -11.35 -16.01
C PRO A 59 16.55 -11.10 -14.59
N ILE A 60 16.78 -12.04 -13.67
CA ILE A 60 16.12 -12.08 -12.36
C ILE A 60 16.48 -10.88 -11.48
N LEU A 61 17.78 -10.57 -11.34
CA LEU A 61 18.22 -9.52 -10.42
C LEU A 61 17.74 -8.11 -10.83
N PRO A 62 17.89 -7.66 -12.10
CA PRO A 62 17.32 -6.38 -12.53
C PRO A 62 15.80 -6.34 -12.46
N LEU A 63 15.14 -7.48 -12.74
CA LEU A 63 13.69 -7.58 -12.63
C LEU A 63 13.23 -7.41 -11.17
N LEU A 64 13.85 -8.16 -10.25
CA LEU A 64 13.55 -8.05 -8.82
C LEU A 64 13.81 -6.63 -8.29
N ALA A 65 14.94 -6.03 -8.65
CA ALA A 65 15.25 -4.65 -8.27
C ALA A 65 14.21 -3.65 -8.81
N SER A 66 13.80 -3.78 -10.07
CA SER A 66 12.79 -2.90 -10.68
C SER A 66 11.40 -3.01 -10.02
N MET A 67 11.10 -4.16 -9.39
CA MET A 67 9.86 -4.40 -8.66
C MET A 67 9.97 -4.01 -7.18
N ALA A 68 11.12 -4.29 -6.55
CA ALA A 68 11.35 -4.05 -5.13
C ALA A 68 11.61 -2.58 -4.81
N MET A 69 12.43 -1.86 -5.61
CA MET A 69 12.80 -0.47 -5.32
C MET A 69 11.61 0.48 -5.17
N PRO A 70 10.58 0.46 -6.05
CA PRO A 70 9.38 1.25 -5.83
C PRO A 70 8.68 0.92 -4.52
N MET A 71 8.66 -0.36 -4.10
CA MET A 71 8.03 -0.78 -2.86
C MET A 71 8.81 -0.33 -1.63
N VAL A 72 10.15 -0.44 -1.66
CA VAL A 72 11.02 0.09 -0.61
C VAL A 72 10.77 1.58 -0.40
N LEU A 73 10.75 2.36 -1.50
CA LEU A 73 10.50 3.80 -1.42
C LEU A 73 9.10 4.12 -0.89
N SER A 74 8.08 3.37 -1.32
CA SER A 74 6.72 3.53 -0.80
C SER A 74 6.63 3.27 0.71
N MET A 75 7.31 2.23 1.20
CA MET A 75 7.31 1.87 2.61
C MET A 75 8.06 2.92 3.44
N LEU A 76 9.14 3.48 2.91
CA LEU A 76 9.88 4.55 3.56
C LEU A 76 9.02 5.81 3.71
N VAL A 77 8.35 6.24 2.64
CA VAL A 77 7.43 7.37 2.68
C VAL A 77 6.25 7.11 3.62
N ASN A 78 5.71 5.88 3.62
CA ASN A 78 4.67 5.47 4.54
C ASN A 78 5.12 5.51 6.02
N SER A 79 6.36 5.12 6.30
CA SER A 79 6.92 5.24 7.65
C SER A 79 7.09 6.70 8.08
N LEU A 80 7.56 7.55 7.17
CA LEU A 80 7.72 8.98 7.43
C LEU A 80 6.38 9.66 7.71
N TYR A 81 5.34 9.38 6.93
CA TYR A 81 4.05 10.01 7.18
C TYR A 81 3.47 9.60 8.55
N ASN A 82 3.63 8.34 8.98
CA ASN A 82 3.19 7.91 10.31
C ASN A 82 3.90 8.67 11.45
N ILE A 83 5.19 9.00 11.26
CA ILE A 83 5.94 9.81 12.22
C ILE A 83 5.40 11.24 12.26
N VAL A 84 5.15 11.82 11.09
CA VAL A 84 4.63 13.19 10.96
C VAL A 84 3.21 13.32 11.55
N ASP A 85 2.33 12.36 11.26
CA ASP A 85 0.98 12.30 11.85
C ASP A 85 1.04 12.24 13.38
N SER A 86 1.84 11.33 13.93
CA SER A 86 2.04 11.23 15.39
C SER A 86 2.63 12.51 15.99
N PHE A 87 3.52 13.19 15.29
CA PHE A 87 4.07 14.47 15.74
C PHE A 87 3.01 15.57 15.82
N PHE A 88 2.11 15.67 14.85
CA PHE A 88 1.02 16.64 14.90
C PHE A 88 -0.01 16.31 15.98
N VAL A 89 -0.35 15.02 16.17
CA VAL A 89 -1.24 14.60 17.26
C VAL A 89 -0.64 14.89 18.63
N ALA A 90 0.67 14.66 18.83
CA ALA A 90 1.35 14.98 20.08
C ALA A 90 1.31 16.49 20.42
N LYS A 91 1.18 17.37 19.43
CA LYS A 91 1.02 18.82 19.63
C LYS A 91 -0.40 19.22 20.06
N ILE A 92 -1.39 18.34 19.98
CA ILE A 92 -2.75 18.64 20.46
C ILE A 92 -2.78 18.58 22.00
N SER A 93 -2.45 17.43 22.58
CA SER A 93 -2.32 17.18 24.02
C SER A 93 -1.70 15.81 24.28
N GLU A 94 -1.22 15.57 25.50
CA GLU A 94 -0.75 14.24 25.95
C GLU A 94 -1.90 13.23 25.95
N GLN A 95 -3.11 13.66 26.31
CA GLN A 95 -4.31 12.83 26.29
C GLN A 95 -4.66 12.38 24.86
N ALA A 96 -4.49 13.26 23.85
CA ALA A 96 -4.71 12.89 22.46
C ALA A 96 -3.70 11.86 21.98
N MET A 97 -2.43 11.97 22.36
CA MET A 97 -1.40 10.99 22.03
C MET A 97 -1.63 9.65 22.73
N THR A 98 -2.06 9.68 23.99
CA THR A 98 -2.45 8.47 24.74
C THR A 98 -3.66 7.80 24.09
N ALA A 99 -4.68 8.57 23.71
CA ALA A 99 -5.86 8.06 23.02
C ALA A 99 -5.49 7.38 21.67
N LEU A 100 -4.64 8.02 20.86
CA LEU A 100 -4.13 7.45 19.61
C LEU A 100 -3.40 6.13 19.85
N SER A 101 -2.55 6.08 20.87
CA SER A 101 -1.78 4.87 21.24
C SER A 101 -2.69 3.71 21.65
N LEU A 102 -3.78 3.99 22.36
CA LEU A 102 -4.77 2.96 22.76
C LEU A 102 -5.64 2.49 21.58
N VAL A 103 -5.92 3.35 20.58
CA VAL A 103 -6.68 2.96 19.38
C VAL A 103 -5.81 2.16 18.39
N PHE A 104 -4.50 2.40 18.38
CA PHE A 104 -3.55 1.84 17.42
C PHE A 104 -3.62 0.30 17.27
N PRO A 105 -3.73 -0.53 18.34
CA PRO A 105 -3.81 -1.98 18.19
C PRO A 105 -5.00 -2.44 17.34
N VAL A 106 -6.18 -1.83 17.49
CA VAL A 106 -7.37 -2.16 16.71
C VAL A 106 -7.20 -1.72 15.26
N GLN A 107 -6.66 -0.52 15.04
CA GLN A 107 -6.35 -0.02 13.71
C GLN A 107 -5.31 -0.90 12.99
N ASN A 108 -4.27 -1.34 13.71
CA ASN A 108 -3.27 -2.26 13.17
C ASN A 108 -3.86 -3.62 12.83
N PHE A 109 -4.80 -4.13 13.61
CA PHE A 109 -5.50 -5.38 13.30
C PHE A 109 -6.34 -5.26 12.01
N ILE A 110 -7.08 -4.16 11.82
CA ILE A 110 -7.83 -3.89 10.59
C ILE A 110 -6.87 -3.85 9.39
N ASN A 111 -5.73 -3.16 9.52
CA ASN A 111 -4.70 -3.10 8.48
C ASN A 111 -4.07 -4.47 8.21
N ALA A 112 -3.83 -5.27 9.25
CA ALA A 112 -3.29 -6.62 9.11
C ALA A 112 -4.24 -7.53 8.31
N VAL A 113 -5.55 -7.43 8.54
CA VAL A 113 -6.55 -8.18 7.75
C VAL A 113 -6.56 -7.70 6.30
N ALA A 114 -6.57 -6.39 6.07
CA ALA A 114 -6.57 -5.82 4.72
C ALA A 114 -5.32 -6.20 3.91
N ILE A 115 -4.14 -6.05 4.51
CA ILE A 115 -2.86 -6.39 3.86
C ILE A 115 -2.75 -7.90 3.67
N GLY A 116 -3.05 -8.68 4.71
CA GLY A 116 -2.89 -10.13 4.67
C GLY A 116 -3.84 -10.79 3.66
N PHE A 117 -5.12 -10.40 3.63
CA PHE A 117 -6.04 -10.88 2.61
C PHE A 117 -5.63 -10.39 1.22
N GLY A 118 -5.15 -9.15 1.10
CA GLY A 118 -4.57 -8.61 -0.12
C GLY A 118 -3.38 -9.41 -0.65
N VAL A 119 -2.56 -10.03 0.22
CA VAL A 119 -1.50 -10.97 -0.20
C VAL A 119 -2.11 -12.19 -0.90
N GLY A 120 -3.23 -12.70 -0.42
CA GLY A 120 -3.98 -13.76 -1.09
C GLY A 120 -4.45 -13.35 -2.49
N ILE A 121 -5.00 -12.13 -2.63
CA ILE A 121 -5.40 -11.56 -3.93
C ILE A 121 -4.20 -11.51 -4.88
N ASN A 122 -3.08 -10.94 -4.43
CA ASN A 122 -1.86 -10.84 -5.24
C ASN A 122 -1.36 -12.22 -5.70
N ALA A 123 -1.29 -13.19 -4.79
CA ALA A 123 -0.81 -14.53 -5.08
C ALA A 123 -1.69 -15.25 -6.10
N GLN A 124 -3.02 -15.17 -5.95
CA GLN A 124 -3.93 -15.84 -6.88
C GLN A 124 -3.94 -15.18 -8.26
N ILE A 125 -3.97 -13.86 -8.34
CA ILE A 125 -3.95 -13.17 -9.63
C ILE A 125 -2.65 -13.46 -10.36
N SER A 126 -1.49 -13.30 -9.72
CA SER A 126 -0.19 -13.55 -10.36
C SER A 126 -0.04 -15.00 -10.80
N PHE A 127 -0.48 -15.98 -9.99
CA PHE A 127 -0.49 -17.39 -10.34
C PHE A 127 -1.36 -17.67 -11.58
N GLN A 128 -2.60 -17.18 -11.60
CA GLN A 128 -3.52 -17.41 -12.71
C GLN A 128 -3.05 -16.75 -14.02
N LEU A 129 -2.42 -15.57 -13.92
CA LEU A 129 -1.81 -14.91 -15.07
C LEU A 129 -0.63 -15.71 -15.61
N GLY A 130 0.22 -16.27 -14.74
CA GLY A 130 1.29 -17.18 -15.13
C GLY A 130 0.80 -18.44 -15.81
N ALA A 131 -0.29 -19.03 -15.30
CA ALA A 131 -0.99 -20.17 -15.89
C ALA A 131 -1.80 -19.84 -17.15
N LYS A 132 -1.78 -18.58 -17.61
CA LYS A 132 -2.56 -18.05 -18.75
C LYS A 132 -4.08 -18.21 -18.59
N ASN A 133 -4.57 -18.34 -17.35
CA ASN A 133 -5.99 -18.44 -17.04
C ASN A 133 -6.55 -17.07 -16.65
N ILE A 134 -6.81 -16.24 -17.67
CA ILE A 134 -7.29 -14.86 -17.49
C ILE A 134 -8.67 -14.84 -16.81
N LYS A 135 -9.55 -15.81 -17.11
CA LYS A 135 -10.88 -15.89 -16.45
C LYS A 135 -10.74 -16.00 -14.93
N ASN A 136 -9.93 -16.94 -14.46
CA ASN A 136 -9.70 -17.11 -13.02
C ASN A 136 -8.94 -15.95 -12.38
N ALA A 137 -8.06 -15.27 -13.12
CA ALA A 137 -7.42 -14.05 -12.63
C ALA A 137 -8.45 -12.91 -12.39
N ASN A 138 -9.42 -12.76 -13.31
CA ASN A 138 -10.50 -11.80 -13.19
C ASN A 138 -11.46 -12.14 -12.03
N ILE A 139 -11.78 -13.42 -11.86
CA ILE A 139 -12.58 -13.90 -10.72
C ILE A 139 -11.84 -13.59 -9.41
N ALA A 140 -10.54 -13.92 -9.31
CA ALA A 140 -9.73 -13.64 -8.11
C ALA A 140 -9.68 -12.14 -7.76
N ALA A 141 -9.57 -11.27 -8.77
CA ALA A 141 -9.57 -9.82 -8.56
C ALA A 141 -10.96 -9.31 -8.12
N THR A 142 -12.03 -9.80 -8.76
CA THR A 142 -13.40 -9.37 -8.46
C THR A 142 -13.86 -9.86 -7.08
N HIS A 143 -13.66 -11.15 -6.77
CA HIS A 143 -13.98 -11.72 -5.45
C HIS A 143 -13.09 -11.12 -4.36
N GLY A 144 -11.80 -10.97 -4.62
CA GLY A 144 -10.88 -10.36 -3.67
C GLY A 144 -11.28 -8.93 -3.31
N MET A 145 -11.67 -8.11 -4.30
CA MET A 145 -12.19 -6.77 -4.06
C MET A 145 -13.50 -6.81 -3.27
N LEU A 146 -14.45 -7.67 -3.65
CA LEU A 146 -15.74 -7.80 -2.96
C LEU A 146 -15.57 -8.21 -1.49
N PHE A 147 -14.75 -9.25 -1.23
CA PHE A 147 -14.52 -9.72 0.14
C PHE A 147 -13.83 -8.67 1.01
N ASN A 148 -12.87 -7.93 0.46
CA ASN A 148 -12.27 -6.81 1.18
C ASN A 148 -13.29 -5.70 1.49
N ILE A 149 -14.18 -5.37 0.57
CA ILE A 149 -15.28 -4.42 0.85
C ILE A 149 -16.15 -4.94 2.00
N ILE A 150 -16.52 -6.22 1.98
CA ILE A 150 -17.32 -6.87 3.04
C ILE A 150 -16.56 -6.81 4.37
N HIS A 151 -15.27 -7.15 4.41
CA HIS A 151 -14.46 -7.03 5.62
C HIS A 151 -14.42 -5.59 6.14
N GLY A 152 -14.26 -4.59 5.25
CA GLY A 152 -14.26 -3.18 5.62
C GLY A 152 -15.59 -2.75 6.26
N ILE A 153 -16.72 -3.16 5.68
CA ILE A 153 -18.06 -2.90 6.25
C ILE A 153 -18.20 -3.56 7.63
N ILE A 154 -17.80 -4.83 7.75
CA ILE A 154 -17.84 -5.58 9.01
C ILE A 154 -17.03 -4.85 10.10
N PHE A 155 -15.80 -4.42 9.78
CA PHE A 155 -14.97 -3.69 10.73
C PHE A 155 -15.57 -2.34 11.11
N THR A 156 -16.13 -1.60 10.16
CA THR A 156 -16.82 -0.34 10.46
C THR A 156 -17.98 -0.57 11.45
N VAL A 157 -18.83 -1.57 11.16
CA VAL A 157 -20.03 -1.86 11.97
C VAL A 157 -19.69 -2.41 13.35
N ILE A 158 -18.64 -3.23 13.47
CA ILE A 158 -18.26 -3.86 14.74
C ILE A 158 -17.34 -2.96 15.57
N CYS A 159 -16.29 -2.40 14.96
CA CYS A 159 -15.26 -1.70 15.73
C CYS A 159 -15.73 -0.35 16.27
N ILE A 160 -16.56 0.40 15.53
CA ILE A 160 -17.04 1.70 16.02
C ILE A 160 -17.79 1.57 17.37
N PRO A 161 -18.84 0.74 17.49
CA PRO A 161 -19.55 0.59 18.77
C PRO A 161 -18.73 -0.16 19.84
N PHE A 162 -17.72 -0.93 19.45
CA PHE A 162 -16.86 -1.65 20.40
C PHE A 162 -15.83 -0.73 21.09
N MET A 163 -15.39 0.35 20.43
CA MET A 163 -14.29 1.20 20.92
C MET A 163 -14.52 1.83 22.29
N PRO A 164 -15.71 2.35 22.66
CA PRO A 164 -15.92 2.89 24.01
C PRO A 164 -15.65 1.85 25.11
N VAL A 165 -16.13 0.62 24.92
CA VAL A 165 -15.91 -0.49 25.85
C VAL A 165 -14.43 -0.87 25.86
N PHE A 166 -13.81 -1.01 24.71
CA PHE A 166 -12.39 -1.36 24.59
C PHE A 166 -11.50 -0.35 25.31
N LEU A 167 -11.68 0.95 25.10
CA LEU A 167 -10.88 2.00 25.72
C LEU A 167 -11.07 2.04 27.24
N SER A 168 -12.30 1.84 27.73
CA SER A 168 -12.61 1.79 29.18
C SER A 168 -11.92 0.63 29.93
N MET A 169 -11.45 -0.40 29.22
CA MET A 169 -10.66 -1.50 29.81
C MET A 169 -9.21 -1.08 30.12
N PHE A 170 -8.69 -0.04 29.47
CA PHE A 170 -7.29 0.39 29.61
C PHE A 170 -7.11 1.67 30.42
N THR A 171 -8.13 2.55 30.44
CA THR A 171 -8.08 3.81 31.18
C THR A 171 -9.43 4.19 31.77
N LYS A 172 -9.39 4.95 32.88
CA LYS A 172 -10.57 5.56 33.50
C LYS A 172 -10.70 7.06 33.18
N GLU A 173 -9.73 7.63 32.50
CA GLU A 173 -9.73 9.04 32.12
C GLU A 173 -10.76 9.29 31.02
N GLN A 174 -11.85 9.98 31.37
CA GLN A 174 -12.96 10.24 30.46
C GLN A 174 -12.54 11.05 29.23
N GLU A 175 -11.55 11.93 29.38
CA GLU A 175 -11.02 12.73 28.28
C GLU A 175 -10.31 11.85 27.25
N VAL A 176 -9.43 10.94 27.69
CA VAL A 176 -8.73 9.98 26.82
C VAL A 176 -9.73 9.07 26.09
N ILE A 177 -10.75 8.56 26.82
CA ILE A 177 -11.79 7.73 26.20
C ILE A 177 -12.56 8.53 25.15
N SER A 178 -12.97 9.77 25.46
CA SER A 178 -13.70 10.63 24.53
C SER A 178 -12.89 10.93 23.27
N LEU A 179 -11.63 11.30 23.42
CA LEU A 179 -10.72 11.57 22.29
C LEU A 179 -10.49 10.30 21.44
N GLY A 180 -10.29 9.16 22.10
CA GLY A 180 -10.12 7.88 21.42
C GLY A 180 -11.36 7.43 20.63
N VAL A 181 -12.55 7.63 21.17
CA VAL A 181 -13.81 7.37 20.47
C VAL A 181 -14.00 8.31 19.30
N GLN A 182 -13.70 9.61 19.46
CA GLN A 182 -13.79 10.59 18.39
C GLN A 182 -12.86 10.26 17.22
N TYR A 183 -11.62 9.87 17.52
CA TYR A 183 -10.64 9.45 16.51
C TYR A 183 -11.06 8.18 15.80
N SER A 184 -11.34 7.12 16.58
CA SER A 184 -11.65 5.79 16.06
C SER A 184 -12.95 5.75 15.25
N THR A 185 -13.97 6.51 15.63
CA THR A 185 -15.23 6.61 14.87
C THR A 185 -14.95 7.09 13.43
N ILE A 186 -14.17 8.14 13.28
CA ILE A 186 -13.83 8.66 11.95
C ILE A 186 -12.87 7.70 11.23
N ALA A 187 -11.79 7.27 11.87
CA ALA A 187 -10.79 6.40 11.26
C ALA A 187 -11.41 5.08 10.77
N PHE A 188 -12.30 4.46 11.56
CA PHE A 188 -12.92 3.19 11.19
C PHE A 188 -14.09 3.35 10.20
N ALA A 189 -14.70 4.51 10.09
CA ALA A 189 -15.64 4.80 9.01
C ALA A 189 -14.96 4.72 7.62
N PHE A 190 -13.65 4.99 7.55
CA PHE A 190 -12.86 4.82 6.34
C PHE A 190 -12.33 3.39 6.11
N SER A 191 -12.61 2.42 7.00
CA SER A 191 -12.10 1.03 6.85
C SER A 191 -12.42 0.43 5.49
N THR A 192 -13.61 0.64 4.96
CA THR A 192 -13.99 0.17 3.61
C THR A 192 -13.12 0.83 2.51
N VAL A 193 -12.82 2.11 2.64
CA VAL A 193 -11.97 2.83 1.68
C VAL A 193 -10.53 2.30 1.74
N ILE A 194 -10.01 2.03 2.94
CA ILE A 194 -8.69 1.40 3.17
C ILE A 194 -8.65 0.02 2.52
N MET A 195 -9.69 -0.81 2.71
CA MET A 195 -9.78 -2.14 2.12
C MET A 195 -9.81 -2.09 0.57
N ILE A 196 -10.52 -1.13 -0.01
CA ILE A 196 -10.54 -0.90 -1.47
C ILE A 196 -9.16 -0.45 -1.95
N SER A 197 -8.52 0.50 -1.26
CA SER A 197 -7.18 0.99 -1.57
C SER A 197 -6.16 -0.14 -1.63
N LEU A 198 -6.14 -0.97 -0.57
CA LEU A 198 -5.23 -2.12 -0.47
C LEU A 198 -5.54 -3.22 -1.51
N SER A 199 -6.81 -3.42 -1.86
CA SER A 199 -7.18 -4.35 -2.96
C SER A 199 -6.60 -3.89 -4.29
N PHE A 200 -6.78 -2.62 -4.66
CA PHE A 200 -6.17 -2.07 -5.86
C PHE A 200 -4.65 -2.16 -5.82
N GLU A 201 -4.04 -1.81 -4.69
CA GLU A 201 -2.59 -1.96 -4.49
C GLU A 201 -2.13 -3.37 -4.85
N LYS A 202 -2.78 -4.40 -4.31
CA LYS A 202 -2.38 -5.79 -4.52
C LYS A 202 -2.68 -6.28 -5.93
N ILE A 203 -3.75 -5.81 -6.57
CA ILE A 203 -4.05 -6.09 -7.97
C ILE A 203 -2.99 -5.48 -8.89
N PHE A 204 -2.62 -4.20 -8.70
CA PHE A 204 -1.58 -3.56 -9.49
C PHE A 204 -0.19 -4.17 -9.25
N GLN A 205 0.12 -4.57 -8.02
CA GLN A 205 1.33 -5.34 -7.70
C GLN A 205 1.34 -6.69 -8.43
N ALA A 206 0.22 -7.43 -8.43
CA ALA A 206 0.10 -8.74 -9.08
C ALA A 206 0.38 -8.70 -10.59
N VAL A 207 0.00 -7.60 -11.24
CA VAL A 207 0.28 -7.37 -12.66
C VAL A 207 1.60 -6.67 -12.93
N GLY A 208 2.44 -6.48 -11.90
CA GLY A 208 3.79 -5.91 -12.04
C GLY A 208 3.86 -4.39 -12.19
N ARG A 209 2.79 -3.65 -11.87
CA ARG A 209 2.74 -2.18 -11.98
C ARG A 209 3.20 -1.49 -10.68
N MET A 210 4.38 -1.88 -10.14
CA MET A 210 4.91 -1.39 -8.87
C MET A 210 5.12 0.13 -8.84
N LYS A 211 5.59 0.74 -9.94
CA LYS A 211 5.75 2.20 -10.02
C LYS A 211 4.44 2.95 -9.84
N LEU A 212 3.35 2.41 -10.40
CA LEU A 212 2.03 3.01 -10.25
C LEU A 212 1.54 2.88 -8.80
N THR A 213 1.75 1.71 -8.19
CA THR A 213 1.47 1.49 -6.76
C THR A 213 2.21 2.50 -5.89
N MET A 214 3.52 2.70 -6.14
CA MET A 214 4.33 3.69 -5.44
C MET A 214 3.74 5.10 -5.56
N ILE A 215 3.43 5.55 -6.78
CA ILE A 215 2.89 6.88 -7.01
C ILE A 215 1.55 7.07 -6.30
N SER A 216 0.66 6.08 -6.36
CA SER A 216 -0.64 6.14 -5.68
C SER A 216 -0.51 6.27 -4.17
N LEU A 217 0.36 5.46 -3.56
CA LEU A 217 0.65 5.52 -2.13
C LEU A 217 1.29 6.85 -1.73
N MET A 218 2.27 7.33 -2.51
CA MET A 218 2.92 8.61 -2.24
C MET A 218 1.94 9.79 -2.27
N ILE A 219 1.01 9.81 -3.22
CA ILE A 219 -0.02 10.85 -3.29
C ILE A 219 -0.90 10.81 -2.03
N GLY A 220 -1.30 9.62 -1.56
CA GLY A 220 -2.05 9.48 -0.32
C GLY A 220 -1.29 9.99 0.90
N CYS A 221 -0.03 9.57 1.06
CA CYS A 221 0.82 9.98 2.16
C CYS A 221 1.09 11.51 2.16
N ILE A 222 1.44 12.08 1.01
CA ILE A 222 1.68 13.52 0.87
C ILE A 222 0.40 14.31 1.16
N SER A 223 -0.75 13.85 0.66
CA SER A 223 -2.03 14.49 0.95
C SER A 223 -2.35 14.48 2.43
N ASN A 224 -2.10 13.38 3.14
CA ASN A 224 -2.27 13.29 4.58
C ASN A 224 -1.35 14.30 5.31
N ILE A 225 -0.04 14.31 5.03
CA ILE A 225 0.92 15.24 5.63
C ILE A 225 0.50 16.71 5.46
N ILE A 226 -0.12 17.06 4.33
CA ILE A 226 -0.62 18.41 4.07
C ILE A 226 -1.92 18.68 4.83
N LEU A 227 -2.83 17.69 4.87
CA LEU A 227 -4.13 17.83 5.49
C LEU A 227 -4.06 17.82 7.02
N ASP A 228 -3.10 17.12 7.62
CA ASP A 228 -2.95 17.04 9.08
C ASP A 228 -2.90 18.44 9.73
N PRO A 229 -1.94 19.33 9.43
CA PRO A 229 -1.90 20.64 10.06
C PRO A 229 -3.12 21.51 9.69
N LEU A 230 -3.68 21.37 8.50
CA LEU A 230 -4.85 22.13 8.06
C LEU A 230 -6.10 21.79 8.87
N LEU A 231 -6.35 20.49 9.11
CA LEU A 231 -7.54 20.00 9.78
C LEU A 231 -7.38 19.95 11.31
N ILE A 232 -6.17 19.64 11.81
CA ILE A 232 -5.90 19.57 13.24
C ILE A 232 -5.96 20.97 13.86
N PHE A 233 -5.25 21.92 13.28
CA PHE A 233 -5.09 23.27 13.86
C PHE A 233 -6.02 24.32 13.27
N GLY A 234 -6.74 24.01 12.19
CA GLY A 234 -7.70 24.94 11.59
C GLY A 234 -7.01 26.06 10.82
N VAL A 235 -6.14 25.72 9.86
CA VAL A 235 -5.41 26.73 9.08
C VAL A 235 -6.23 27.17 7.87
N GLY A 236 -6.33 28.48 7.67
CA GLY A 236 -7.05 29.11 6.55
C GLY A 236 -8.56 29.00 6.68
N ILE A 237 -9.21 28.32 5.74
CA ILE A 237 -10.68 28.15 5.69
C ILE A 237 -11.18 26.91 6.47
N PHE A 238 -10.26 26.09 6.98
CA PHE A 238 -10.60 24.86 7.68
C PHE A 238 -10.89 25.11 9.17
N PRO A 239 -11.94 24.50 9.74
CA PRO A 239 -12.19 24.59 11.18
C PRO A 239 -11.15 23.75 11.95
N GLN A 240 -10.81 24.20 13.15
CA GLN A 240 -9.97 23.45 14.06
C GLN A 240 -10.72 22.19 14.55
N MET A 241 -10.24 21.01 14.16
CA MET A 241 -10.89 19.73 14.46
C MET A 241 -10.14 18.88 15.50
N GLY A 242 -8.91 19.28 15.86
CA GLY A 242 -8.07 18.52 16.79
C GLY A 242 -7.87 17.07 16.32
N ILE A 243 -8.07 16.08 17.23
CA ILE A 243 -7.85 14.67 16.94
C ILE A 243 -8.80 14.11 15.86
N LYS A 244 -10.00 14.69 15.69
CA LYS A 244 -10.90 14.36 14.57
C LYS A 244 -10.28 14.74 13.24
N GLY A 245 -9.54 15.86 13.21
CA GLY A 245 -8.82 16.34 12.03
C GLY A 245 -7.76 15.34 11.57
N ALA A 246 -6.97 14.77 12.48
CA ALA A 246 -5.99 13.74 12.19
C ALA A 246 -6.64 12.48 11.57
N ALA A 247 -7.73 11.97 12.18
CA ALA A 247 -8.45 10.84 11.63
C ALA A 247 -9.03 11.11 10.24
N LEU A 248 -9.58 12.31 10.03
CA LEU A 248 -10.15 12.72 8.75
C LEU A 248 -9.06 12.88 7.67
N ALA A 249 -7.91 13.48 8.00
CA ALA A 249 -6.78 13.63 7.09
C ALA A 249 -6.26 12.27 6.62
N THR A 250 -6.11 11.30 7.54
CA THR A 250 -5.74 9.92 7.23
C THR A 250 -6.76 9.26 6.30
N GLY A 251 -8.05 9.39 6.60
CA GLY A 251 -9.13 8.88 5.76
C GLY A 251 -9.14 9.48 4.35
N LEU A 252 -9.01 10.81 4.24
CA LEU A 252 -8.95 11.53 2.96
C LEU A 252 -7.71 11.14 2.15
N GLY A 253 -6.56 10.94 2.79
CA GLY A 253 -5.35 10.42 2.14
C GLY A 253 -5.61 9.08 1.45
N GLN A 254 -6.36 8.18 2.08
CA GLN A 254 -6.77 6.91 1.47
C GLN A 254 -7.79 7.12 0.33
N VAL A 255 -8.70 8.07 0.43
CA VAL A 255 -9.61 8.43 -0.67
C VAL A 255 -8.81 8.91 -1.89
N PHE A 256 -7.83 9.80 -1.72
CA PHE A 256 -6.98 10.24 -2.83
C PHE A 256 -6.19 9.09 -3.44
N THR A 257 -5.67 8.18 -2.63
CA THR A 257 -5.02 6.95 -3.11
C THR A 257 -5.97 6.13 -4.00
N VAL A 258 -7.21 5.91 -3.55
CA VAL A 258 -8.24 5.18 -4.33
C VAL A 258 -8.58 5.91 -5.62
N ILE A 259 -8.72 7.24 -5.61
CA ILE A 259 -8.98 8.04 -6.81
C ILE A 259 -7.87 7.85 -7.83
N VAL A 260 -6.60 7.88 -7.41
CA VAL A 260 -5.46 7.65 -8.31
C VAL A 260 -5.50 6.23 -8.89
N TYR A 261 -5.81 5.22 -8.08
CA TYR A 261 -5.98 3.85 -8.58
C TYR A 261 -7.14 3.72 -9.56
N LEU A 262 -8.27 4.36 -9.33
CA LEU A 262 -9.41 4.35 -10.24
C LEU A 262 -9.09 5.03 -11.59
N ILE A 263 -8.40 6.16 -11.55
CA ILE A 263 -7.91 6.86 -12.75
C ILE A 263 -6.94 5.95 -13.52
N ALA A 264 -6.00 5.33 -12.80
CA ALA A 264 -5.03 4.41 -13.39
C ALA A 264 -5.72 3.17 -13.97
N TYR A 265 -6.69 2.60 -13.27
CA TYR A 265 -7.46 1.44 -13.75
C TYR A 265 -8.21 1.75 -15.06
N LYS A 266 -8.75 2.97 -15.21
CA LYS A 266 -9.42 3.41 -16.45
C LYS A 266 -8.46 3.75 -17.59
N LYS A 267 -7.30 4.34 -17.27
CA LYS A 267 -6.34 4.83 -18.28
C LYS A 267 -5.28 3.80 -18.69
N CYS A 268 -4.84 2.97 -17.74
CA CYS A 268 -3.81 1.95 -17.98
C CYS A 268 -4.47 0.62 -18.33
N SER A 269 -4.06 0.01 -19.43
CA SER A 269 -4.48 -1.36 -19.73
C SER A 269 -3.75 -2.34 -18.80
N ILE A 270 -4.50 -3.03 -17.97
CA ILE A 270 -4.02 -4.15 -17.17
C ILE A 270 -4.70 -5.45 -17.65
N PRO A 271 -4.04 -6.62 -17.54
CA PRO A 271 -4.58 -7.89 -18.03
C PRO A 271 -5.69 -8.47 -17.14
N VAL A 272 -6.16 -7.72 -16.15
CA VAL A 272 -7.16 -8.16 -15.18
C VAL A 272 -8.33 -7.18 -15.17
N GLU A 273 -9.54 -7.73 -15.24
CA GLU A 273 -10.79 -6.97 -15.25
C GLU A 273 -11.61 -7.27 -13.99
N ILE A 274 -12.02 -6.21 -13.28
CA ILE A 274 -12.96 -6.27 -12.16
C ILE A 274 -14.34 -5.97 -12.72
N SER A 275 -15.24 -6.96 -12.73
CA SER A 275 -16.57 -6.79 -13.33
C SER A 275 -17.57 -7.76 -12.71
N ARG A 276 -18.85 -7.32 -12.66
CA ARG A 276 -19.97 -8.14 -12.15
C ARG A 276 -20.10 -9.49 -12.87
N LYS A 277 -19.67 -9.58 -14.12
CA LYS A 277 -19.69 -10.86 -14.89
C LYS A 277 -18.79 -11.94 -14.31
N TYR A 278 -17.83 -11.58 -13.43
CA TYR A 278 -16.91 -12.51 -12.75
C TYR A 278 -17.30 -12.82 -11.31
N LEU A 279 -18.54 -12.51 -10.90
CA LEU A 279 -19.10 -12.89 -9.60
C LEU A 279 -19.68 -14.32 -9.60
N GLU A 280 -19.13 -15.19 -10.44
CA GLU A 280 -19.49 -16.62 -10.47
C GLU A 280 -18.99 -17.30 -9.20
N LEU A 281 -19.83 -18.11 -8.53
CA LEU A 281 -19.44 -18.84 -7.33
C LEU A 281 -18.29 -19.81 -7.61
N ASN A 282 -17.11 -19.53 -7.10
CA ASN A 282 -15.91 -20.37 -7.25
C ASN A 282 -15.25 -20.66 -5.90
N ARG A 283 -15.89 -21.58 -5.15
CA ARG A 283 -15.45 -21.96 -3.79
C ARG A 283 -13.97 -22.37 -3.73
N ASN A 284 -13.44 -23.03 -4.77
CA ASN A 284 -12.05 -23.45 -4.79
C ASN A 284 -11.09 -22.25 -4.87
N LEU A 285 -11.43 -21.22 -5.65
CA LEU A 285 -10.62 -20.02 -5.77
C LEU A 285 -10.74 -19.18 -4.49
N ASP A 286 -11.94 -19.02 -3.96
CA ASP A 286 -12.20 -18.31 -2.72
C ASP A 286 -11.44 -18.92 -1.54
N ARG A 287 -11.51 -20.25 -1.42
CA ARG A 287 -10.71 -20.97 -0.41
C ARG A 287 -9.21 -20.69 -0.55
N LYS A 288 -8.68 -20.63 -1.77
CA LYS A 288 -7.26 -20.34 -2.01
C LYS A 288 -6.89 -18.90 -1.64
N LEU A 289 -7.79 -17.92 -1.82
CA LEU A 289 -7.59 -16.56 -1.35
C LEU A 289 -7.37 -16.54 0.18
N TYR A 290 -8.25 -17.20 0.93
CA TYR A 290 -8.16 -17.29 2.39
C TYR A 290 -6.99 -18.17 2.87
N MET A 291 -6.68 -19.27 2.18
CA MET A 291 -5.55 -20.14 2.54
C MET A 291 -4.20 -19.41 2.51
N VAL A 292 -4.06 -18.41 1.64
CA VAL A 292 -2.86 -17.56 1.59
C VAL A 292 -3.05 -16.33 2.48
N GLY A 293 -4.25 -15.77 2.52
CA GLY A 293 -4.57 -14.56 3.27
C GLY A 293 -4.47 -14.74 4.77
N ILE A 294 -5.06 -15.80 5.34
CA ILE A 294 -5.08 -16.02 6.80
C ILE A 294 -3.67 -16.15 7.40
N PRO A 295 -2.75 -16.99 6.88
CA PRO A 295 -1.39 -17.01 7.37
C PRO A 295 -0.67 -15.66 7.26
N ALA A 296 -0.95 -14.88 6.20
CA ALA A 296 -0.39 -13.55 6.03
C ALA A 296 -0.94 -12.56 7.06
N ILE A 297 -2.24 -12.63 7.39
CA ILE A 297 -2.85 -11.84 8.49
C ILE A 297 -2.16 -12.16 9.81
N LEU A 298 -2.03 -13.44 10.15
CA LEU A 298 -1.37 -13.86 11.38
C LEU A 298 0.09 -13.40 11.45
N ASN A 299 0.81 -13.50 10.35
CA ASN A 299 2.21 -13.01 10.28
C ASN A 299 2.33 -11.51 10.59
N ILE A 300 1.35 -10.69 10.21
CA ILE A 300 1.35 -9.24 10.48
C ILE A 300 0.83 -8.93 11.89
N ALA A 301 -0.16 -9.68 12.38
CA ALA A 301 -0.80 -9.43 13.67
C ALA A 301 0.00 -9.99 14.88
N LEU A 302 0.58 -11.19 14.75
CA LEU A 302 1.26 -11.87 15.85
C LEU A 302 2.44 -11.09 16.47
N PRO A 303 3.30 -10.37 15.71
CA PRO A 303 4.34 -9.55 16.31
C PRO A 303 3.85 -8.54 17.34
N SER A 304 2.67 -7.94 17.12
CA SER A 304 2.09 -7.00 18.09
C SER A 304 1.73 -7.69 19.42
N VAL A 305 1.23 -8.91 19.36
CA VAL A 305 0.92 -9.73 20.54
C VAL A 305 2.22 -10.11 21.26
N LEU A 306 3.24 -10.54 20.52
CA LEU A 306 4.56 -10.86 21.07
C LEU A 306 5.19 -9.67 21.81
N ILE A 307 5.14 -8.47 21.19
CA ILE A 307 5.65 -7.24 21.82
C ILE A 307 4.93 -6.96 23.15
N SER A 308 3.60 -7.13 23.19
CA SER A 308 2.82 -6.92 24.40
C SER A 308 3.23 -7.88 25.54
N PHE A 309 3.43 -9.15 25.22
CA PHE A 309 3.93 -10.13 26.19
C PHE A 309 5.35 -9.82 26.68
N LEU A 310 6.25 -9.46 25.78
CA LEU A 310 7.62 -9.08 26.14
C LEU A 310 7.64 -7.84 27.03
N ASN A 311 6.81 -6.84 26.74
CA ASN A 311 6.68 -5.65 27.58
C ASN A 311 6.21 -5.99 28.99
N GLN A 312 5.24 -6.90 29.15
CA GLN A 312 4.76 -7.35 30.47
C GLN A 312 5.87 -8.06 31.24
N ILE A 313 6.64 -8.95 30.59
CA ILE A 313 7.75 -9.65 31.24
C ILE A 313 8.83 -8.66 31.66
N LEU A 314 9.24 -7.77 30.78
CA LEU A 314 10.31 -6.81 31.04
C LEU A 314 9.94 -5.76 32.08
N ALA A 315 8.67 -5.33 32.12
CA ALA A 315 8.16 -4.40 33.13
C ALA A 315 8.24 -4.97 34.56
N ALA A 316 8.21 -6.30 34.70
CA ALA A 316 8.40 -6.96 36.01
C ALA A 316 9.85 -6.86 36.54
N PHE A 317 10.84 -6.60 35.67
CA PHE A 317 12.22 -6.42 36.06
C PHE A 317 12.59 -4.94 36.24
N SER A 318 12.37 -4.11 35.22
CA SER A 318 12.60 -2.65 35.28
C SER A 318 11.91 -1.94 34.12
N GLY A 319 11.46 -0.68 34.36
CA GLY A 319 10.97 0.19 33.31
C GLY A 319 12.01 0.48 32.21
N SER A 320 13.29 0.52 32.56
CA SER A 320 14.40 0.74 31.60
C SER A 320 14.44 -0.34 30.52
N TYR A 321 14.18 -1.60 30.84
CA TYR A 321 14.15 -2.70 29.85
C TYR A 321 13.00 -2.55 28.85
N VAL A 322 11.87 -1.99 29.26
CA VAL A 322 10.75 -1.69 28.35
C VAL A 322 11.14 -0.60 27.36
N VAL A 323 11.87 0.42 27.84
CA VAL A 323 12.39 1.51 26.97
C VAL A 323 13.37 0.95 25.95
N VAL A 324 14.32 0.11 26.39
CA VAL A 324 15.30 -0.56 25.49
C VAL A 324 14.58 -1.36 24.42
N LEU A 325 13.58 -2.17 24.78
CA LEU A 325 12.80 -2.94 23.83
C LEU A 325 12.06 -2.02 22.84
N GLY A 326 11.51 -0.92 23.31
CA GLY A 326 10.83 0.07 22.46
C GLY A 326 11.78 0.71 21.43
N ILE A 327 12.98 1.09 21.85
CA ILE A 327 14.03 1.63 20.97
C ILE A 327 14.47 0.57 19.95
N TYR A 328 14.71 -0.67 20.42
CA TYR A 328 15.04 -1.79 19.54
C TYR A 328 14.02 -1.98 18.42
N TYR A 329 12.72 -1.98 18.72
CA TYR A 329 11.68 -2.12 17.70
C TYR A 329 11.62 -0.96 16.71
N LYS A 330 11.91 0.27 17.16
CA LYS A 330 12.01 1.42 16.25
C LYS A 330 13.16 1.24 15.27
N LEU A 331 14.35 0.86 15.74
CA LEU A 331 15.52 0.59 14.89
C LEU A 331 15.25 -0.59 13.95
N GLN A 332 14.67 -1.68 14.46
CA GLN A 332 14.30 -2.85 13.68
C GLN A 332 13.36 -2.51 12.52
N THR A 333 12.40 -1.59 12.74
CA THR A 333 11.48 -1.15 11.69
C THR A 333 12.23 -0.58 10.50
N PHE A 334 13.24 0.29 10.70
CA PHE A 334 14.03 0.84 9.61
C PHE A 334 14.80 -0.23 8.83
N LEU A 335 15.33 -1.24 9.51
CA LEU A 335 16.01 -2.37 8.87
C LEU A 335 15.05 -3.26 8.09
N TYR A 336 13.81 -3.40 8.54
CA TYR A 336 12.80 -4.23 7.87
C TYR A 336 12.17 -3.58 6.64
N LEU A 337 12.22 -2.24 6.49
CA LEU A 337 11.62 -1.56 5.35
C LEU A 337 12.19 -2.04 4.00
N PRO A 338 13.52 -2.07 3.78
CA PRO A 338 14.09 -2.59 2.54
C PRO A 338 13.78 -4.07 2.31
N ALA A 339 13.90 -4.88 3.37
CA ALA A 339 13.61 -6.32 3.31
C ALA A 339 12.15 -6.59 2.92
N SER A 340 11.22 -5.88 3.53
CA SER A 340 9.79 -5.97 3.22
C SER A 340 9.48 -5.52 1.79
N GLY A 341 10.17 -4.48 1.29
CA GLY A 341 10.06 -4.05 -0.10
C GLY A 341 10.51 -5.10 -1.10
N ILE A 342 11.63 -5.81 -0.80
CA ILE A 342 12.10 -6.95 -1.61
C ILE A 342 11.05 -8.07 -1.62
N VAL A 343 10.49 -8.43 -0.46
CA VAL A 343 9.44 -9.45 -0.35
C VAL A 343 8.20 -9.07 -1.14
N GLN A 344 7.76 -7.81 -1.08
CA GLN A 344 6.61 -7.35 -1.86
C GLN A 344 6.87 -7.39 -3.36
N GLY A 345 8.08 -7.00 -3.81
CA GLY A 345 8.50 -7.09 -5.21
C GLY A 345 8.62 -8.52 -5.73
N MET A 346 9.05 -9.45 -4.86
CA MET A 346 9.23 -10.87 -5.19
C MET A 346 7.90 -11.62 -5.36
N ARG A 347 6.87 -11.30 -4.53
CA ARG A 347 5.61 -12.07 -4.49
C ARG A 347 4.96 -12.28 -5.86
N PRO A 348 4.68 -11.25 -6.68
CA PRO A 348 4.06 -11.46 -7.98
C PRO A 348 4.97 -12.19 -8.96
N LEU A 349 6.30 -12.03 -8.84
CA LEU A 349 7.26 -12.74 -9.68
C LEU A 349 7.24 -14.24 -9.39
N ILE A 350 7.22 -14.63 -8.12
CA ILE A 350 7.09 -16.05 -7.72
C ILE A 350 5.74 -16.59 -8.16
N GLY A 351 4.63 -15.92 -7.86
CA GLY A 351 3.29 -16.36 -8.23
C GLY A 351 3.17 -16.59 -9.73
N TYR A 352 3.62 -15.64 -10.54
CA TYR A 352 3.58 -15.73 -12.00
C TYR A 352 4.44 -16.88 -12.56
N ASN A 353 5.71 -16.97 -12.13
CA ASN A 353 6.60 -18.02 -12.62
C ASN A 353 6.17 -19.43 -12.15
N TYR A 354 5.60 -19.54 -10.96
CA TYR A 354 5.03 -20.79 -10.45
C TYR A 354 3.82 -21.22 -11.28
N GLY A 355 2.90 -20.28 -11.57
CA GLY A 355 1.77 -20.52 -12.46
C GLY A 355 2.16 -20.88 -13.89
N ALA A 356 3.28 -20.34 -14.37
CA ALA A 356 3.86 -20.65 -15.69
C ALA A 356 4.65 -21.97 -15.73
N GLY A 357 4.79 -22.69 -14.62
CA GLY A 357 5.56 -23.94 -14.53
C GLY A 357 7.09 -23.76 -14.49
N GLU A 358 7.59 -22.53 -14.37
CA GLU A 358 9.02 -22.19 -14.36
C GLU A 358 9.67 -22.40 -12.98
N ILE A 359 9.63 -23.62 -12.47
CA ILE A 359 10.08 -23.97 -11.11
C ILE A 359 11.55 -23.63 -10.86
N LYS A 360 12.43 -23.82 -11.87
CA LYS A 360 13.85 -23.46 -11.75
C LYS A 360 14.02 -21.95 -11.50
N ARG A 361 13.21 -21.14 -12.18
CA ARG A 361 13.21 -19.69 -12.03
C ARG A 361 12.64 -19.25 -10.68
N VAL A 362 11.59 -19.91 -10.18
CA VAL A 362 11.03 -19.69 -8.83
C VAL A 362 12.09 -19.93 -7.76
N LYS A 363 12.80 -21.08 -7.81
CA LYS A 363 13.87 -21.40 -6.85
C LYS A 363 14.98 -20.34 -6.88
N LYS A 364 15.39 -19.88 -8.07
CA LYS A 364 16.44 -18.86 -8.22
C LYS A 364 15.98 -17.48 -7.71
N LEU A 365 14.72 -17.07 -8.01
CA LEU A 365 14.11 -15.86 -7.47
C LEU A 365 14.08 -15.88 -5.94
N PHE A 366 13.60 -16.98 -5.36
CA PHE A 366 13.54 -17.17 -3.92
C PHE A 366 14.93 -17.11 -3.28
N GLY A 367 15.90 -17.86 -3.82
CA GLY A 367 17.27 -17.88 -3.30
C GLY A 367 17.95 -16.51 -3.34
N ILE A 368 17.82 -15.76 -4.45
CA ILE A 368 18.34 -14.39 -4.54
C ILE A 368 17.66 -13.46 -3.53
N SER A 369 16.34 -13.58 -3.35
CA SER A 369 15.61 -12.74 -2.39
C SER A 369 16.02 -13.05 -0.96
N VAL A 370 16.20 -14.33 -0.60
CA VAL A 370 16.70 -14.75 0.73
C VAL A 370 18.11 -14.20 0.96
N LEU A 371 19.00 -14.32 -0.05
CA LEU A 371 20.36 -13.81 0.05
C LEU A 371 20.38 -12.29 0.27
N LEU A 372 19.61 -11.52 -0.51
CA LEU A 372 19.53 -10.06 -0.37
C LEU A 372 18.98 -9.64 1.00
N ASN A 373 17.91 -10.29 1.45
CA ASN A 373 17.34 -10.04 2.78
C ASN A 373 18.33 -10.44 3.89
N GLY A 374 19.04 -11.57 3.74
CA GLY A 374 20.08 -12.00 4.66
C GLY A 374 21.23 -11.00 4.77
N MET A 375 21.68 -10.43 3.65
CA MET A 375 22.71 -9.38 3.65
C MET A 375 22.23 -8.11 4.36
N ILE A 376 20.99 -7.69 4.15
CA ILE A 376 20.42 -6.52 4.83
C ILE A 376 20.33 -6.77 6.34
N MET A 377 19.84 -7.94 6.76
CA MET A 377 19.72 -8.29 8.17
C MET A 377 21.09 -8.42 8.83
N LEU A 378 22.07 -9.04 8.15
CA LEU A 378 23.43 -9.15 8.63
C LEU A 378 24.09 -7.77 8.82
N ALA A 379 23.95 -6.88 7.82
CA ALA A 379 24.45 -5.51 7.94
C ALA A 379 23.79 -4.77 9.12
N GLY A 380 22.48 -4.90 9.29
CA GLY A 380 21.76 -4.34 10.43
C GLY A 380 22.25 -4.90 11.77
N THR A 381 22.47 -6.20 11.85
CA THR A 381 23.03 -6.85 13.05
C THR A 381 24.41 -6.31 13.38
N ILE A 382 25.31 -6.20 12.39
CA ILE A 382 26.64 -5.64 12.58
C ILE A 382 26.57 -4.19 13.08
N ILE A 383 25.70 -3.36 12.48
CA ILE A 383 25.51 -1.97 12.92
C ILE A 383 25.01 -1.93 14.37
N CYS A 384 24.02 -2.73 14.73
CA CYS A 384 23.50 -2.78 16.10
C CYS A 384 24.54 -3.19 17.12
N PHE A 385 25.46 -4.11 16.78
CA PHE A 385 26.53 -4.53 17.69
C PHE A 385 27.69 -3.53 17.78
N THR A 386 28.03 -2.85 16.68
CA THR A 386 29.21 -1.96 16.63
C THR A 386 28.94 -0.56 17.16
N VAL A 387 27.71 -0.06 17.03
CA VAL A 387 27.32 1.31 17.41
C VAL A 387 26.11 1.36 18.33
N SER A 388 25.87 0.30 19.13
CA SER A 388 24.71 0.19 20.03
C SER A 388 24.56 1.39 20.97
N GLU A 389 25.64 1.78 21.67
CA GLU A 389 25.63 2.91 22.60
C GLU A 389 25.28 4.23 21.92
N THR A 390 25.84 4.49 20.72
CA THR A 390 25.53 5.69 19.94
C THR A 390 24.06 5.69 19.50
N LEU A 391 23.55 4.55 19.03
CA LEU A 391 22.15 4.41 18.62
C LEU A 391 21.20 4.58 19.80
N MET A 392 21.50 4.02 20.96
CA MET A 392 20.70 4.17 22.17
C MET A 392 20.75 5.62 22.67
N GLY A 393 21.92 6.26 22.67
CA GLY A 393 22.10 7.65 23.08
C GLY A 393 21.34 8.69 22.22
N MET A 394 20.93 8.31 21.00
CA MET A 394 20.04 9.16 20.16
C MET A 394 18.59 9.21 20.69
N PHE A 395 18.18 8.28 21.54
CA PHE A 395 16.81 8.13 22.02
C PHE A 395 16.65 8.37 23.52
N THR A 396 17.73 8.26 24.29
CA THR A 396 17.70 8.44 25.75
C THR A 396 19.03 8.97 26.27
N GLU A 397 18.95 9.85 27.27
CA GLU A 397 20.12 10.36 28.02
C GLU A 397 20.38 9.56 29.31
N ASN A 398 19.53 8.59 29.64
CA ASN A 398 19.66 7.80 30.85
C ASN A 398 20.81 6.79 30.72
N PRO A 399 21.90 6.89 31.52
CA PRO A 399 23.06 6.02 31.44
C PRO A 399 22.74 4.52 31.69
N GLU A 400 21.74 4.21 32.53
CA GLU A 400 21.32 2.82 32.79
C GLU A 400 20.62 2.19 31.59
N THR A 401 20.02 3.01 30.72
CA THR A 401 19.33 2.54 29.51
C THR A 401 20.28 2.44 28.32
N VAL A 402 21.38 3.21 28.32
CA VAL A 402 22.38 3.24 27.25
C VAL A 402 23.37 2.07 27.36
N ARG A 403 23.69 1.63 28.58
CA ARG A 403 24.56 0.45 28.88
C ARG A 403 23.78 -0.84 28.74
#